data_af50444207a330d6428b2584df60c942
#
_entry.id   af50444207a330d6428b2584df60c942
#
_cell.length_a   1.000
_cell.length_b   1.000
_cell.length_c   1.000
_cell.angle_alpha   90.00
_cell.angle_beta   90.00
_cell.angle_gamma   90.00
#
_symmetry.space_group_name_H-M   'P 1'
#
loop_
_entity.id
_entity.type
_entity.pdbx_description
1 polymer ?
#
loop_
_entity_poly.entity_id
_entity_poly.type
_entity_poly.pdbx_seq_one_letter_code
_entity_poly.pdbx_strand_id
1 'polypeptide(L)'
;KVEPIKVTLKQGKDGPKLXQWPLTKEKIDALKEICERMEKEGQLEEAPPTNPYNTPTFAIKKKDKNKWRMLVDFRELNKVTQDFTEIQLGIPHPGGLAKRRRITVLDIGDAYFSIPLHEEFRQYTAFTLPSVNNAEPGKRYIYKVLPQGWKGSPAIFQYTMRQLLEPFRKANPDVTLVQYVDDILIASDRTDLEHDRTVLQLKELLNSLGFYTPDDKFQKDPPYRWMGYELWPTKWKLQKIQLPQKEVWTVNDIQKLVGVLNWAAQIYPGIKTRHLCRLIRGKMTLTEEVQWTELAEAELEENRIILSQEQEGCYYQEEKELEATVLKDQDNQWTYKIH
;
A
#
# COMPACT_ATOMS: atom_id res chain seq x y z
N LYS A 1 4.65 -20.31 -13.46
CA LYS A 1 3.95 -19.29 -14.22
C LYS A 1 2.63 -18.97 -13.58
N VAL A 2 2.32 -17.68 -13.41
CA VAL A 2 1.11 -17.25 -12.69
C VAL A 2 -0.08 -17.25 -13.65
N GLU A 3 -1.18 -17.90 -13.21
CA GLU A 3 -2.41 -17.90 -13.99
C GLU A 3 -3.23 -16.67 -13.64
N PRO A 4 -3.74 -15.93 -14.63
CA PRO A 4 -4.55 -14.76 -14.33
C PRO A 4 -5.86 -15.14 -13.66
N ILE A 5 -6.30 -14.30 -12.72
CA ILE A 5 -7.57 -14.52 -12.02
C ILE A 5 -8.68 -13.82 -12.78
N LYS A 6 -9.77 -14.53 -13.01
CA LYS A 6 -10.89 -13.98 -13.74
C LYS A 6 -11.55 -12.86 -12.96
N VAL A 7 -11.82 -11.74 -13.63
CA VAL A 7 -12.42 -10.55 -13.03
C VAL A 7 -13.50 -10.05 -13.97
N THR A 8 -14.58 -9.55 -13.39
CA THR A 8 -15.69 -8.99 -14.17
C THR A 8 -16.06 -7.60 -13.68
N LEU A 9 -16.77 -6.88 -14.52
CA LEU A 9 -17.44 -5.68 -14.08
C LEU A 9 -18.68 -6.06 -13.27
N LYS A 10 -19.18 -5.11 -12.48
CA LYS A 10 -20.45 -5.29 -11.78
C LYS A 10 -21.56 -5.52 -12.79
N GLN A 11 -22.58 -6.29 -12.39
CA GLN A 11 -23.67 -6.64 -13.28
C GLN A 11 -24.35 -5.39 -13.83
N GLY A 12 -24.57 -5.38 -15.13
CA GLY A 12 -25.26 -4.27 -15.78
C GLY A 12 -24.43 -3.02 -16.00
N LYS A 13 -23.12 -3.08 -15.67
CA LYS A 13 -22.24 -1.91 -15.84
C LYS A 13 -21.29 -2.11 -16.99
N ASP A 14 -20.83 -1.00 -17.55
CA ASP A 14 -19.86 -1.00 -18.64
C ASP A 14 -18.63 -0.23 -18.22
N GLY A 15 -17.53 -0.39 -18.96
CA GLY A 15 -16.27 0.27 -18.66
C GLY A 15 -16.32 1.77 -18.89
N PRO A 16 -15.32 2.50 -18.36
CA PRO A 16 -15.32 3.96 -18.48
C PRO A 16 -14.97 4.40 -19.89
N LYS A 17 -15.57 5.54 -20.32
CA LYS A 17 -15.32 6.16 -21.63
C LYS A 17 -15.13 7.64 -21.39
N LEU A 18 -14.03 8.00 -20.79
CA LEU A 18 -13.80 9.37 -20.34
C LEU A 18 -12.79 10.07 -21.24
N UNK A 19 -12.79 11.07 -21.27
CA UNK A 19 -11.99 11.83 -22.11
C UNK A 19 -10.65 12.04 -21.49
N GLN A 20 -9.78 12.29 -22.26
CA GLN A 20 -8.42 12.63 -21.90
C GLN A 20 -8.17 14.11 -22.10
N TRP A 21 -7.72 14.77 -21.05
CA TRP A 21 -7.40 16.19 -21.16
C TRP A 21 -6.13 16.40 -21.97
N PRO A 22 -5.99 17.56 -22.60
CA PRO A 22 -4.71 17.91 -23.23
C PRO A 22 -3.61 17.99 -22.18
N LEU A 23 -2.40 17.62 -22.58
CA LEU A 23 -1.22 17.68 -21.72
C LEU A 23 -0.15 18.54 -22.38
N THR A 24 0.72 19.13 -21.57
CA THR A 24 1.85 19.89 -22.11
C THR A 24 2.81 18.97 -22.86
N LYS A 25 3.63 19.56 -23.74
CA LYS A 25 4.60 18.76 -24.48
C LYS A 25 5.57 18.05 -23.54
N GLU A 26 6.00 18.71 -22.47
CA GLU A 26 6.91 18.11 -21.52
C GLU A 26 6.30 16.86 -20.88
N LYS A 27 5.03 16.95 -20.50
CA LYS A 27 4.36 15.80 -19.89
C LYS A 27 4.14 14.68 -20.91
N ILE A 28 3.76 15.03 -22.12
CA ILE A 28 3.58 14.02 -23.16
C ILE A 28 4.86 13.29 -23.44
N ASP A 29 5.98 14.02 -23.55
CA ASP A 29 7.27 13.38 -23.81
C ASP A 29 7.65 12.43 -22.66
N ALA A 30 7.38 12.85 -21.42
CA ALA A 30 7.68 12.02 -20.27
C ALA A 30 6.83 10.75 -20.27
N LEU A 31 5.54 10.89 -20.53
CA LEU A 31 4.65 9.73 -20.56
C LEU A 31 4.98 8.81 -21.73
N LYS A 32 5.38 9.37 -22.86
CA LYS A 32 5.74 8.57 -24.01
C LYS A 32 6.92 7.65 -23.66
N GLU A 33 7.92 8.20 -22.97
CA GLU A 33 9.07 7.41 -22.54
C GLU A 33 8.65 6.31 -21.57
N ILE A 34 7.78 6.65 -20.62
CA ILE A 34 7.30 5.68 -19.64
C ILE A 34 6.51 4.57 -20.31
N CYS A 35 5.61 4.92 -21.23
CA CYS A 35 4.78 3.92 -21.90
C CYS A 35 5.60 3.02 -22.80
N GLU A 36 6.59 3.57 -23.50
CA GLU A 36 7.43 2.75 -24.36
C GLU A 36 8.22 1.74 -23.54
N ARG A 37 8.73 2.16 -22.37
CA ARG A 37 9.43 1.25 -21.50
C ARG A 37 8.49 0.17 -20.98
N MET A 38 7.28 0.54 -20.54
CA MET A 38 6.33 -0.43 -20.02
C MET A 38 5.88 -1.41 -21.10
N GLU A 39 5.72 -0.92 -22.32
CA GLU A 39 5.36 -1.81 -23.43
C GLU A 39 6.49 -2.80 -23.71
N LYS A 40 7.71 -2.31 -23.71
CA LYS A 40 8.87 -3.17 -23.96
C LYS A 40 8.99 -4.24 -22.86
N GLU A 41 8.67 -3.88 -21.64
CA GLU A 41 8.76 -4.82 -20.52
C GLU A 41 7.54 -5.73 -20.40
N GLY A 42 6.59 -5.64 -21.32
CA GLY A 42 5.43 -6.53 -21.33
C GLY A 42 4.31 -6.13 -20.38
N GLN A 43 4.31 -4.90 -19.91
CA GLN A 43 3.28 -4.43 -18.96
C GLN A 43 2.12 -3.76 -19.66
N LEU A 44 2.34 -3.23 -20.86
CA LEU A 44 1.32 -2.58 -21.65
C LEU A 44 1.33 -3.18 -23.06
N GLU A 45 0.21 -3.07 -23.75
CA GLU A 45 0.17 -3.32 -25.18
C GLU A 45 -0.76 -2.33 -25.83
N GLU A 46 -0.59 -2.14 -27.13
CA GLU A 46 -1.43 -1.20 -27.85
C GLU A 46 -2.87 -1.70 -27.86
N ALA A 47 -3.82 -0.81 -27.56
CA ALA A 47 -5.21 -1.18 -27.56
C ALA A 47 -5.68 -1.47 -28.99
N PRO A 48 -6.57 -2.47 -29.17
CA PRO A 48 -7.15 -2.70 -30.49
C PRO A 48 -7.93 -1.46 -30.94
N PRO A 49 -7.98 -1.23 -32.26
CA PRO A 49 -8.69 -0.02 -32.74
C PRO A 49 -10.18 -0.01 -32.44
N THR A 50 -10.76 -1.16 -32.12
CA THR A 50 -12.17 -1.24 -31.78
C THR A 50 -12.46 -0.97 -30.32
N ASN A 51 -11.44 -0.81 -29.48
CA ASN A 51 -11.64 -0.60 -28.05
C ASN A 51 -12.29 0.75 -27.79
N PRO A 52 -13.49 0.79 -27.16
CA PRO A 52 -14.21 2.04 -26.94
C PRO A 52 -13.92 2.71 -25.60
N TYR A 53 -13.11 2.06 -24.74
CA TYR A 53 -12.96 2.53 -23.37
C TYR A 53 -11.81 3.50 -23.23
N ASN A 54 -11.88 4.34 -22.20
CA ASN A 54 -10.78 5.24 -21.93
C ASN A 54 -10.84 5.76 -20.49
N THR A 55 -9.66 5.89 -19.91
CA THR A 55 -9.47 6.45 -18.58
C THR A 55 -8.43 7.56 -18.66
N PRO A 56 -8.65 8.70 -18.01
CA PRO A 56 -7.69 9.81 -18.12
C PRO A 56 -6.35 9.48 -17.49
N THR A 57 -5.31 10.07 -18.05
CA THR A 57 -3.93 9.84 -17.63
C THR A 57 -3.28 11.17 -17.30
N PHE A 58 -2.45 11.19 -16.27
CA PHE A 58 -1.76 12.37 -15.80
C PHE A 58 -0.28 12.08 -15.65
N ALA A 59 0.53 13.14 -15.71
CA ALA A 59 1.95 13.06 -15.39
C ALA A 59 2.21 13.82 -14.10
N ILE A 60 2.89 13.18 -13.15
CA ILE A 60 3.17 13.76 -11.85
C ILE A 60 4.68 13.71 -11.63
N LYS A 61 5.26 14.80 -11.13
CA LYS A 61 6.67 14.80 -10.82
C LYS A 61 6.93 14.03 -9.53
N LYS A 62 7.97 13.21 -9.54
CA LYS A 62 8.42 12.52 -8.34
C LYS A 62 9.12 13.51 -7.42
N LYS A 63 9.41 13.06 -6.19
CA LYS A 63 10.17 13.87 -5.24
C LYS A 63 11.50 14.32 -5.84
N ASP A 64 12.13 13.43 -6.62
CA ASP A 64 13.24 13.83 -7.47
C ASP A 64 12.64 14.58 -8.66
N LYS A 65 12.83 15.88 -8.69
CA LYS A 65 12.12 16.75 -9.64
C LYS A 65 12.50 16.50 -11.10
N ASN A 66 13.52 15.70 -11.35
CA ASN A 66 13.91 15.41 -12.72
C ASN A 66 13.20 14.18 -13.28
N LYS A 67 12.35 13.53 -12.49
CA LYS A 67 11.67 12.32 -12.93
C LYS A 67 10.16 12.48 -12.88
N TRP A 68 9.48 11.85 -13.83
CA TRP A 68 8.04 11.87 -13.92
C TRP A 68 7.46 10.50 -13.64
N ARG A 69 6.24 10.49 -13.15
CA ARG A 69 5.47 9.26 -12.93
C ARG A 69 4.14 9.37 -13.63
N MET A 70 3.68 8.27 -14.23
CA MET A 70 2.38 8.21 -14.86
C MET A 70 1.33 7.80 -13.85
N LEU A 71 0.23 8.54 -13.84
CA LEU A 71 -0.93 8.19 -13.03
C LEU A 71 -2.11 7.99 -13.97
N VAL A 72 -2.66 6.77 -13.97
CA VAL A 72 -3.90 6.49 -14.69
C VAL A 72 -5.01 6.50 -13.65
N ASP A 73 -6.01 7.36 -13.85
CA ASP A 73 -7.02 7.62 -12.83
C ASP A 73 -8.15 6.61 -12.93
N PHE A 74 -8.00 5.49 -12.25
CA PHE A 74 -8.96 4.39 -12.33
C PHE A 74 -10.17 4.56 -11.42
N ARG A 75 -10.44 5.75 -10.90
CA ARG A 75 -11.58 5.91 -9.99
C ARG A 75 -12.90 5.45 -10.62
N GLU A 76 -13.14 5.79 -11.89
CA GLU A 76 -14.39 5.38 -12.54
C GLU A 76 -14.41 3.89 -12.82
N LEU A 77 -13.29 3.34 -13.26
CA LEU A 77 -13.22 1.88 -13.45
C LEU A 77 -13.44 1.16 -12.12
N ASN A 78 -12.88 1.69 -11.04
CA ASN A 78 -13.05 1.07 -9.73
C ASN A 78 -14.51 1.00 -9.32
N LYS A 79 -15.29 2.04 -9.67
CA LYS A 79 -16.72 2.05 -9.32
C LYS A 79 -17.50 0.93 -9.98
N VAL A 80 -17.08 0.53 -11.17
CA VAL A 80 -17.81 -0.49 -11.94
C VAL A 80 -17.15 -1.86 -11.91
N THR A 81 -15.99 -1.98 -11.25
CA THR A 81 -15.33 -3.27 -11.07
C THR A 81 -16.02 -4.05 -9.96
N GLN A 82 -16.11 -5.36 -10.11
CA GLN A 82 -16.69 -6.21 -9.06
C GLN A 82 -16.03 -5.93 -7.71
N ASP A 83 -16.74 -6.24 -6.64
CA ASP A 83 -16.16 -6.18 -5.32
C ASP A 83 -15.32 -7.42 -5.05
N PHE A 84 -14.31 -7.25 -4.22
CA PHE A 84 -13.42 -8.33 -3.82
C PHE A 84 -13.54 -8.56 -2.32
N THR A 85 -13.53 -9.82 -1.92
CA THR A 85 -13.53 -10.14 -0.50
C THR A 85 -12.22 -9.71 0.12
N GLU A 86 -12.30 -8.93 1.18
CA GLU A 86 -11.08 -8.55 1.90
C GLU A 86 -10.61 -9.73 2.71
N ILE A 87 -9.40 -10.18 2.43
CA ILE A 87 -8.81 -11.31 3.13
C ILE A 87 -8.09 -10.85 4.37
N GLN A 88 -7.45 -9.69 4.31
CA GLN A 88 -6.72 -9.15 5.45
C GLN A 88 -7.56 -8.08 6.11
N LEU A 89 -7.92 -8.31 7.38
CA LEU A 89 -8.84 -7.42 8.10
C LEU A 89 -8.16 -6.19 8.68
N GLY A 90 -6.85 -6.06 8.54
CA GLY A 90 -6.15 -4.91 9.03
C GLY A 90 -4.68 -5.03 8.74
N ILE A 91 -3.93 -4.03 9.18
CA ILE A 91 -2.48 -4.03 9.03
C ILE A 91 -1.89 -4.96 10.09
N PRO A 92 -0.98 -5.87 9.71
CA PRO A 92 -0.36 -6.73 10.72
C PRO A 92 0.34 -5.91 11.80
N HIS A 93 0.18 -6.32 13.04
CA HIS A 93 0.78 -5.64 14.17
C HIS A 93 1.90 -6.51 14.73
N PRO A 94 3.08 -5.93 15.01
CA PRO A 94 4.20 -6.77 15.46
C PRO A 94 3.95 -7.47 16.78
N GLY A 95 3.10 -6.90 17.65
CA GLY A 95 2.77 -7.52 18.91
C GLY A 95 2.14 -8.89 18.78
N GLY A 96 1.52 -9.19 17.61
CA GLY A 96 0.94 -10.49 17.38
C GLY A 96 1.90 -11.53 16.82
N LEU A 97 3.12 -11.12 16.49
CA LEU A 97 4.11 -12.07 15.98
C LEU A 97 4.73 -12.86 17.13
N ALA A 98 5.07 -14.11 16.85
CA ALA A 98 5.81 -14.91 17.81
C ALA A 98 7.25 -14.42 17.87
N LYS A 99 7.83 -14.48 19.08
CA LYS A 99 9.23 -14.13 19.23
C LYS A 99 10.10 -15.13 18.48
N ARG A 100 11.04 -14.64 17.69
CA ARG A 100 11.91 -15.48 16.89
C ARG A 100 13.34 -14.96 16.97
N ARG A 101 14.29 -15.88 16.79
CA ARG A 101 15.71 -15.56 16.90
C ARG A 101 16.20 -14.66 15.77
N ARG A 102 15.74 -14.90 14.53
CA ARG A 102 16.20 -14.17 13.37
C ARG A 102 15.01 -13.63 12.57
N ILE A 103 15.17 -12.43 12.06
CA ILE A 103 14.17 -11.77 11.24
C ILE A 103 14.82 -11.27 9.96
N THR A 104 14.13 -11.39 8.84
CA THR A 104 14.54 -10.78 7.58
C THR A 104 13.30 -10.19 6.93
N VAL A 105 13.42 -9.01 6.33
CA VAL A 105 12.33 -8.36 5.63
C VAL A 105 12.72 -8.20 4.16
N LEU A 106 11.88 -8.71 3.27
CA LEU A 106 12.06 -8.62 1.83
C LEU A 106 11.05 -7.67 1.24
N ASP A 107 11.43 -7.04 0.14
CA ASP A 107 10.53 -6.23 -0.66
C ASP A 107 10.42 -6.81 -2.05
N ILE A 108 9.20 -6.86 -2.59
CA ILE A 108 8.99 -7.32 -3.97
C ILE A 108 8.89 -6.09 -4.86
N GLY A 109 9.84 -5.95 -5.78
CA GLY A 109 9.86 -4.80 -6.67
C GLY A 109 8.77 -4.89 -7.72
N ASP A 110 8.10 -3.75 -7.98
CA ASP A 110 7.04 -3.67 -8.98
C ASP A 110 6.04 -4.79 -8.80
N ALA A 111 5.56 -4.95 -7.58
CA ALA A 111 4.80 -6.14 -7.18
C ALA A 111 3.61 -6.41 -8.10
N TYR A 112 2.77 -5.39 -8.33
CA TYR A 112 1.58 -5.59 -9.16
C TYR A 112 1.94 -5.94 -10.59
N PHE A 113 3.02 -5.36 -11.11
CA PHE A 113 3.40 -5.57 -12.50
C PHE A 113 3.94 -6.98 -12.76
N SER A 114 4.16 -7.75 -11.70
CA SER A 114 4.61 -9.13 -11.84
C SER A 114 3.47 -10.12 -12.04
N ILE A 115 2.22 -9.68 -11.99
CA ILE A 115 1.08 -10.56 -12.09
C ILE A 115 0.24 -10.18 -13.30
N PRO A 116 -0.08 -11.16 -14.16
CA PRO A 116 -0.86 -10.85 -15.36
C PRO A 116 -2.31 -10.53 -15.03
N LEU A 117 -2.87 -9.60 -15.77
CA LEU A 117 -4.29 -9.28 -15.71
C LEU A 117 -5.04 -10.18 -16.69
N HIS A 118 -6.20 -10.68 -16.28
CA HIS A 118 -6.97 -11.57 -17.12
C HIS A 118 -7.29 -10.93 -18.46
N GLU A 119 -7.10 -11.66 -19.53
CA GLU A 119 -7.22 -11.11 -20.88
C GLU A 119 -8.54 -10.42 -21.13
N GLU A 120 -9.64 -10.99 -20.64
CA GLU A 120 -10.96 -10.42 -20.91
C GLU A 120 -11.17 -9.09 -20.23
N PHE A 121 -10.41 -8.77 -19.19
CA PHE A 121 -10.57 -7.52 -18.47
C PHE A 121 -9.66 -6.41 -18.97
N ARG A 122 -8.63 -6.75 -19.72
CA ARG A 122 -7.62 -5.75 -20.13
C ARG A 122 -8.23 -4.60 -20.90
N GLN A 123 -9.27 -4.84 -21.67
CA GLN A 123 -9.89 -3.81 -22.48
C GLN A 123 -10.39 -2.63 -21.65
N TYR A 124 -10.77 -2.87 -20.40
CA TYR A 124 -11.32 -1.81 -19.57
C TYR A 124 -10.27 -0.89 -18.97
N THR A 125 -9.00 -1.27 -19.07
CA THR A 125 -7.91 -0.45 -18.54
C THR A 125 -7.38 0.55 -19.58
N ALA A 126 -8.01 0.68 -20.72
CA ALA A 126 -7.51 1.48 -21.84
C ALA A 126 -7.33 2.94 -21.44
N PHE A 127 -6.23 3.52 -21.91
CA PHE A 127 -5.96 4.93 -21.71
C PHE A 127 -5.27 5.47 -22.97
N THR A 128 -5.19 6.80 -23.06
CA THR A 128 -4.69 7.47 -24.26
C THR A 128 -3.53 8.38 -23.90
N LEU A 129 -2.47 8.28 -24.66
CA LEU A 129 -1.37 9.24 -24.61
C LEU A 129 -1.61 10.25 -25.73
N PRO A 130 -2.01 11.50 -25.38
CA PRO A 130 -2.37 12.44 -26.43
C PRO A 130 -1.14 12.93 -27.20
N SER A 131 -1.36 13.40 -28.42
CA SER A 131 -0.32 14.08 -29.16
C SER A 131 -0.26 15.54 -28.77
N VAL A 132 0.85 16.19 -29.12
CA VAL A 132 1.02 17.62 -28.81
C VAL A 132 -0.07 18.40 -29.50
N ASN A 133 -0.80 19.23 -28.74
CA ASN A 133 -1.92 20.04 -29.22
C ASN A 133 -2.99 19.22 -29.95
N ASN A 134 -3.04 17.92 -29.63
CA ASN A 134 -4.01 17.03 -30.28
C ASN A 134 -3.93 17.06 -31.80
N ALA A 135 -2.71 17.25 -32.32
CA ALA A 135 -2.51 17.35 -33.76
C ALA A 135 -2.69 16.02 -34.46
N GLU A 136 -2.53 14.92 -33.74
CA GLU A 136 -2.68 13.57 -34.28
C GLU A 136 -3.52 12.76 -33.30
N PRO A 137 -4.11 11.65 -33.77
CA PRO A 137 -4.76 10.75 -32.79
C PRO A 137 -3.76 10.26 -31.76
N GLY A 138 -4.20 10.20 -30.53
CA GLY A 138 -3.36 9.71 -29.45
C GLY A 138 -3.09 8.23 -29.56
N LYS A 139 -1.97 7.80 -29.03
CA LYS A 139 -1.66 6.38 -28.97
C LYS A 139 -2.38 5.77 -27.79
N ARG A 140 -2.98 4.60 -27.99
CA ARG A 140 -3.82 3.99 -26.98
C ARG A 140 -3.23 2.67 -26.51
N TYR A 141 -3.32 2.44 -25.18
CA TYR A 141 -2.74 1.29 -24.54
C TYR A 141 -3.76 0.61 -23.63
N ILE A 142 -3.54 -0.69 -23.39
CA ILE A 142 -4.22 -1.43 -22.34
C ILE A 142 -3.17 -2.14 -21.48
N TYR A 143 -3.53 -2.41 -20.23
CA TYR A 143 -2.64 -3.10 -19.30
C TYR A 143 -2.67 -4.60 -19.53
N LYS A 144 -1.48 -5.21 -19.48
CA LYS A 144 -1.35 -6.67 -19.47
C LYS A 144 -1.16 -7.22 -18.07
N VAL A 145 -0.89 -6.36 -17.10
CA VAL A 145 -0.59 -6.73 -15.72
C VAL A 145 -1.48 -5.92 -14.80
N LEU A 146 -1.45 -6.26 -13.50
CA LEU A 146 -2.27 -5.54 -12.51
C LEU A 146 -1.86 -4.06 -12.46
N PRO A 147 -2.78 -3.14 -12.74
CA PRO A 147 -2.42 -1.72 -12.75
C PRO A 147 -2.32 -1.13 -11.36
N GLN A 148 -1.42 -0.16 -11.21
CA GLN A 148 -1.41 0.66 -10.00
C GLN A 148 -2.68 1.49 -9.93
N GLY A 149 -3.30 1.52 -8.76
CA GLY A 149 -4.50 2.34 -8.55
C GLY A 149 -5.80 1.66 -8.92
N TRP A 150 -5.76 0.46 -9.47
CA TRP A 150 -6.97 -0.30 -9.74
C TRP A 150 -7.40 -1.06 -8.49
N LYS A 151 -8.70 -1.07 -8.25
CA LYS A 151 -9.31 -1.70 -7.08
C LYS A 151 -8.90 -3.15 -6.88
N GLY A 152 -8.77 -3.90 -7.99
CA GLY A 152 -8.48 -5.33 -7.91
C GLY A 152 -7.03 -5.67 -7.65
N SER A 153 -6.10 -4.72 -7.85
CA SER A 153 -4.69 -5.07 -7.77
C SER A 153 -4.26 -5.56 -6.40
N PRO A 154 -4.57 -4.87 -5.29
CA PRO A 154 -4.16 -5.39 -3.99
C PRO A 154 -4.79 -6.74 -3.65
N ALA A 155 -6.07 -6.91 -3.94
CA ALA A 155 -6.74 -8.17 -3.58
C ALA A 155 -6.20 -9.34 -4.38
N ILE A 156 -6.03 -9.14 -5.69
CA ILE A 156 -5.53 -10.21 -6.55
C ILE A 156 -4.08 -10.54 -6.21
N PHE A 157 -3.27 -9.50 -5.95
CA PHE A 157 -1.88 -9.74 -5.58
C PHE A 157 -1.80 -10.56 -4.29
N GLN A 158 -2.57 -10.17 -3.27
CA GLN A 158 -2.53 -10.86 -1.98
C GLN A 158 -2.96 -12.32 -2.14
N TYR A 159 -4.04 -12.53 -2.86
CA TYR A 159 -4.54 -13.89 -3.07
C TYR A 159 -3.50 -14.73 -3.83
N THR A 160 -2.97 -14.17 -4.91
CA THR A 160 -2.00 -14.90 -5.74
C THR A 160 -0.75 -15.25 -4.94
N MET A 161 -0.23 -14.26 -4.20
CA MET A 161 0.98 -14.49 -3.43
C MET A 161 0.75 -15.54 -2.35
N ARG A 162 -0.41 -15.52 -1.71
CA ARG A 162 -0.73 -16.52 -0.70
C ARG A 162 -0.73 -17.92 -1.30
N GLN A 163 -1.32 -18.06 -2.50
CA GLN A 163 -1.33 -19.36 -3.16
C GLN A 163 0.07 -19.82 -3.54
N LEU A 164 0.87 -18.90 -4.05
CA LEU A 164 2.22 -19.25 -4.50
C LEU A 164 3.15 -19.61 -3.35
N LEU A 165 2.93 -19.02 -2.17
CA LEU A 165 3.78 -19.27 -1.01
C LEU A 165 3.32 -20.46 -0.18
N GLU A 166 2.17 -21.04 -0.48
CA GLU A 166 1.65 -22.14 0.33
C GLU A 166 2.62 -23.33 0.40
N PRO A 167 3.21 -23.78 -0.71
CA PRO A 167 4.17 -24.88 -0.62
C PRO A 167 5.36 -24.56 0.28
N PHE A 168 5.83 -23.30 0.22
CA PHE A 168 6.93 -22.88 1.06
C PHE A 168 6.55 -22.93 2.53
N ARG A 169 5.34 -22.46 2.86
CA ARG A 169 4.87 -22.51 4.25
C ARG A 169 4.78 -23.95 4.74
N LYS A 170 4.26 -24.85 3.92
CA LYS A 170 4.14 -26.24 4.30
C LYS A 170 5.49 -26.91 4.50
N ALA A 171 6.47 -26.52 3.69
CA ALA A 171 7.81 -27.10 3.80
C ALA A 171 8.58 -26.54 4.99
N ASN A 172 8.17 -25.40 5.53
CA ASN A 172 8.87 -24.73 6.62
C ASN A 172 7.88 -24.33 7.72
N PRO A 173 7.23 -25.30 8.36
CA PRO A 173 6.16 -24.99 9.33
C PRO A 173 6.66 -24.26 10.58
N ASP A 174 7.94 -24.33 10.86
CA ASP A 174 8.54 -23.63 12.01
C ASP A 174 8.91 -22.20 11.70
N VAL A 175 8.72 -21.74 10.47
CA VAL A 175 9.10 -20.40 10.04
C VAL A 175 7.86 -19.52 10.04
N THR A 176 7.96 -18.33 10.60
CA THR A 176 6.90 -17.33 10.53
C THR A 176 7.07 -16.54 9.26
N LEU A 177 6.02 -16.52 8.45
CA LEU A 177 6.02 -15.82 7.17
C LEU A 177 4.80 -14.91 7.12
N VAL A 178 5.03 -13.60 7.11
CA VAL A 178 3.96 -12.61 7.09
C VAL A 178 4.07 -11.79 5.80
N GLN A 179 3.02 -11.76 5.02
CA GLN A 179 3.00 -10.97 3.80
C GLN A 179 2.01 -9.82 3.92
N TYR A 180 2.41 -8.66 3.44
CA TYR A 180 1.53 -7.52 3.37
C TYR A 180 1.90 -6.71 2.13
N VAL A 181 0.99 -6.67 1.16
CA VAL A 181 1.21 -6.01 -0.12
C VAL A 181 2.52 -6.50 -0.72
N ASP A 182 3.53 -5.63 -0.81
CA ASP A 182 4.81 -5.99 -1.42
C ASP A 182 5.91 -6.29 -0.41
N ASP A 183 5.59 -6.37 0.88
CA ASP A 183 6.56 -6.70 1.93
C ASP A 183 6.34 -8.13 2.42
N ILE A 184 7.44 -8.82 2.65
CA ILE A 184 7.39 -10.16 3.25
C ILE A 184 8.37 -10.18 4.43
N LEU A 185 7.85 -10.53 5.59
CA LEU A 185 8.67 -10.73 6.77
C LEU A 185 8.83 -12.22 7.01
N ILE A 186 10.07 -12.65 7.21
CA ILE A 186 10.37 -14.05 7.50
C ILE A 186 11.14 -14.10 8.80
N ALA A 187 10.67 -14.92 9.75
CA ALA A 187 11.25 -15.00 11.07
C ALA A 187 11.35 -16.46 11.49
N SER A 188 12.45 -16.82 12.13
CA SER A 188 12.66 -18.20 12.54
C SER A 188 13.59 -18.27 13.74
N ASP A 189 13.60 -19.43 14.39
CA ASP A 189 14.56 -19.75 15.45
C ASP A 189 15.72 -20.58 14.94
N ARG A 190 15.84 -20.71 13.63
CA ARG A 190 16.92 -21.49 13.03
C ARG A 190 18.27 -20.83 13.26
N THR A 191 19.34 -21.59 13.08
CA THR A 191 20.68 -21.00 13.14
C THR A 191 20.80 -19.92 12.05
N ASP A 192 21.83 -19.08 12.21
CA ASP A 192 22.05 -18.03 11.25
C ASP A 192 22.18 -18.58 9.83
N LEU A 193 22.96 -19.63 9.67
CA LEU A 193 23.17 -20.22 8.35
C LEU A 193 21.87 -20.81 7.80
N GLU A 194 21.13 -21.52 8.64
CA GLU A 194 19.88 -22.12 8.20
C GLU A 194 18.84 -21.07 7.85
N HIS A 195 18.77 -19.99 8.66
CA HIS A 195 17.85 -18.91 8.37
C HIS A 195 18.18 -18.26 7.02
N ASP A 196 19.46 -17.99 6.78
CA ASP A 196 19.87 -17.37 5.52
C ASP A 196 19.58 -18.29 4.34
N ARG A 197 19.75 -19.58 4.51
CA ARG A 197 19.38 -20.53 3.45
C ARG A 197 17.88 -20.51 3.19
N THR A 198 17.09 -20.42 4.25
CA THR A 198 15.63 -20.35 4.10
C THR A 198 15.22 -19.11 3.33
N VAL A 199 15.84 -17.98 3.67
CA VAL A 199 15.55 -16.72 2.95
C VAL A 199 15.94 -16.84 1.48
N LEU A 200 17.10 -17.45 1.21
CA LEU A 200 17.55 -17.65 -0.16
C LEU A 200 16.59 -18.54 -0.93
N GLN A 201 16.09 -19.60 -0.30
CA GLN A 201 15.12 -20.48 -0.94
C GLN A 201 13.85 -19.72 -1.30
N LEU A 202 13.37 -18.86 -0.40
CA LEU A 202 12.21 -18.06 -0.68
C LEU A 202 12.46 -17.11 -1.84
N LYS A 203 13.63 -16.47 -1.84
CA LYS A 203 13.99 -15.54 -2.90
C LYS A 203 14.07 -16.26 -4.24
N GLU A 204 14.66 -17.44 -4.26
CA GLU A 204 14.75 -18.21 -5.50
C GLU A 204 13.39 -18.64 -6.01
N LEU A 205 12.50 -19.03 -5.10
CA LEU A 205 11.13 -19.37 -5.48
C LEU A 205 10.45 -18.17 -6.13
N LEU A 206 10.52 -17.02 -5.48
CA LEU A 206 9.89 -15.82 -6.02
C LEU A 206 10.47 -15.43 -7.37
N ASN A 207 11.80 -15.49 -7.51
CA ASN A 207 12.41 -15.15 -8.78
C ASN A 207 12.03 -16.12 -9.88
N SER A 208 11.89 -17.40 -9.57
CA SER A 208 11.48 -18.39 -10.56
C SER A 208 10.05 -18.18 -11.02
N LEU A 209 9.23 -17.52 -10.20
CA LEU A 209 7.86 -17.21 -10.55
C LEU A 209 7.73 -15.86 -11.24
N GLY A 210 8.84 -15.13 -11.42
CA GLY A 210 8.83 -13.86 -12.12
C GLY A 210 8.79 -12.64 -11.24
N PHE A 211 8.93 -12.81 -9.93
CA PHE A 211 8.93 -11.67 -9.02
C PHE A 211 10.35 -11.18 -8.80
N TYR A 212 10.50 -9.85 -8.73
CA TYR A 212 11.78 -9.22 -8.53
C TYR A 212 11.98 -8.93 -7.05
N THR A 213 13.11 -9.37 -6.49
CA THR A 213 13.43 -9.17 -5.08
C THR A 213 14.72 -8.39 -4.99
N PRO A 214 14.66 -7.05 -4.99
CA PRO A 214 15.89 -6.25 -5.04
C PRO A 214 16.73 -6.41 -3.78
N ASP A 215 18.02 -6.61 -3.98
CA ASP A 215 18.95 -6.82 -2.86
C ASP A 215 19.11 -5.58 -2.00
N ASP A 216 18.99 -4.40 -2.58
CA ASP A 216 19.16 -3.15 -1.83
C ASP A 216 18.02 -2.89 -0.85
N LYS A 217 16.91 -3.63 -0.99
CA LYS A 217 15.80 -3.51 -0.04
C LYS A 217 15.68 -4.71 0.88
N PHE A 218 16.75 -5.44 0.99
CA PHE A 218 16.84 -6.67 1.78
C PHE A 218 17.39 -6.31 3.16
N GLN A 219 16.61 -6.50 4.19
CA GLN A 219 17.03 -6.11 5.54
C GLN A 219 17.47 -7.33 6.33
N LYS A 220 18.76 -7.42 6.63
CA LYS A 220 19.34 -8.56 7.33
C LYS A 220 19.70 -8.26 8.78
N ASP A 221 19.89 -6.99 9.13
CA ASP A 221 20.37 -6.60 10.45
C ASP A 221 19.38 -5.66 11.13
N PRO A 222 19.20 -5.81 12.45
CA PRO A 222 18.29 -4.92 13.18
C PRO A 222 18.81 -3.48 13.20
N PRO A 223 17.91 -2.49 13.30
CA PRO A 223 16.46 -2.68 13.32
C PRO A 223 15.91 -2.90 11.91
N TYR A 224 14.91 -3.78 11.82
CA TYR A 224 14.22 -4.02 10.55
C TYR A 224 13.04 -3.08 10.46
N ARG A 225 12.92 -2.38 9.35
CA ARG A 225 11.80 -1.46 9.14
C ARG A 225 10.70 -2.19 8.39
N TRP A 226 9.52 -2.23 9.01
CA TRP A 226 8.41 -3.00 8.48
C TRP A 226 7.09 -2.37 8.93
N MET A 227 6.26 -2.00 7.98
CA MET A 227 4.91 -1.50 8.23
C MET A 227 4.86 -0.35 9.22
N GLY A 228 5.87 0.53 9.19
CA GLY A 228 5.92 1.67 10.10
C GLY A 228 6.52 1.37 11.45
N TYR A 229 7.04 0.16 11.62
CA TYR A 229 7.68 -0.25 12.87
C TYR A 229 9.15 -0.49 12.66
N GLU A 230 9.90 -0.42 13.74
CA GLU A 230 11.28 -0.92 13.81
C GLU A 230 11.27 -2.19 14.63
N LEU A 231 11.82 -3.26 14.08
CA LEU A 231 11.78 -4.57 14.71
C LEU A 231 13.17 -5.02 15.12
N TRP A 232 13.26 -5.61 16.29
CA TRP A 232 14.42 -6.38 16.77
C TRP A 232 13.94 -7.78 17.11
N PRO A 233 14.84 -8.75 17.24
CA PRO A 233 14.39 -10.11 17.57
C PRO A 233 13.59 -10.21 18.86
N THR A 234 13.81 -9.31 19.84
CA THR A 234 13.14 -9.39 21.13
C THR A 234 12.14 -8.27 21.40
N LYS A 235 12.11 -7.24 20.57
CA LYS A 235 11.23 -6.10 20.84
C LYS A 235 10.91 -5.38 19.53
N TRP A 236 9.96 -4.47 19.61
CA TRP A 236 9.60 -3.63 18.48
C TRP A 236 9.31 -2.22 18.97
N LYS A 237 9.46 -1.25 18.08
CA LYS A 237 9.13 0.16 18.32
C LYS A 237 8.38 0.69 17.13
N LEU A 238 7.55 1.70 17.39
CA LEU A 238 6.95 2.47 16.31
C LEU A 238 8.00 3.40 15.72
N GLN A 239 8.07 3.51 14.39
CA GLN A 239 8.99 4.46 13.77
C GLN A 239 8.60 5.85 14.20
N LYS A 240 9.62 6.70 14.41
CA LYS A 240 9.40 8.04 14.94
C LYS A 240 8.43 8.80 14.05
N ILE A 241 7.44 9.42 14.67
CA ILE A 241 6.39 10.16 13.99
C ILE A 241 6.56 11.64 14.32
N GLN A 242 6.62 12.47 13.29
CA GLN A 242 6.65 13.91 13.45
C GLN A 242 5.39 14.51 12.84
N LEU A 243 4.68 15.30 13.62
CA LEU A 243 3.47 15.96 13.15
C LEU A 243 3.82 17.30 12.52
N PRO A 244 3.16 17.66 11.42
CA PRO A 244 3.47 18.93 10.77
C PRO A 244 3.01 20.11 11.61
N GLN A 245 3.70 21.24 11.43
CA GLN A 245 3.28 22.51 12.00
C GLN A 245 2.93 23.43 10.84
N LYS A 246 1.70 23.90 10.84
CA LYS A 246 1.20 24.75 9.77
C LYS A 246 0.43 25.92 10.35
N GLU A 247 0.46 27.03 9.63
CA GLU A 247 -0.36 28.18 9.98
C GLU A 247 -1.72 28.09 9.35
N VAL A 248 -1.80 27.49 8.17
CA VAL A 248 -3.06 27.30 7.45
C VAL A 248 -3.24 25.83 7.18
N TRP A 249 -4.38 25.29 7.58
CA TRP A 249 -4.69 23.88 7.41
C TRP A 249 -5.86 23.72 6.44
N THR A 250 -5.71 22.78 5.52
CA THR A 250 -6.81 22.41 4.62
C THR A 250 -7.45 21.12 5.07
N VAL A 251 -8.61 20.81 4.48
CA VAL A 251 -9.30 19.54 4.77
C VAL A 251 -8.36 18.36 4.48
N ASN A 252 -7.63 18.40 3.39
CA ASN A 252 -6.69 17.34 3.05
C ASN A 252 -5.60 17.20 4.12
N ASP A 253 -5.09 18.33 4.62
CA ASP A 253 -4.08 18.28 5.67
C ASP A 253 -4.61 17.59 6.92
N ILE A 254 -5.85 17.90 7.31
CA ILE A 254 -6.43 17.30 8.49
C ILE A 254 -6.67 15.80 8.28
N GLN A 255 -7.14 15.41 7.11
CA GLN A 255 -7.35 13.98 6.84
C GLN A 255 -6.04 13.20 6.94
N LYS A 256 -4.95 13.75 6.40
CA LYS A 256 -3.66 13.11 6.52
C LYS A 256 -3.19 13.04 7.97
N LEU A 257 -3.39 14.12 8.70
CA LEU A 257 -3.00 14.17 10.11
C LEU A 257 -3.76 13.14 10.93
N VAL A 258 -5.08 13.07 10.74
CA VAL A 258 -5.90 12.10 11.46
C VAL A 258 -5.49 10.67 11.13
N GLY A 259 -5.15 10.42 9.86
CA GLY A 259 -4.67 9.10 9.48
C GLY A 259 -3.40 8.70 10.22
N VAL A 260 -2.45 9.63 10.31
CA VAL A 260 -1.22 9.37 11.04
C VAL A 260 -1.50 9.15 12.53
N LEU A 261 -2.39 9.95 13.11
CA LEU A 261 -2.70 9.83 14.53
C LEU A 261 -3.43 8.51 14.82
N ASN A 262 -4.34 8.09 13.95
CA ASN A 262 -5.01 6.81 14.13
C ASN A 262 -4.03 5.66 14.07
N TRP A 263 -3.07 5.73 13.16
CA TRP A 263 -2.01 4.74 13.09
C TRP A 263 -1.21 4.70 14.39
N ALA A 264 -0.85 5.89 14.89
CA ALA A 264 -0.04 5.97 16.10
C ALA A 264 -0.80 5.52 17.35
N ALA A 265 -2.12 5.58 17.32
CA ALA A 265 -2.91 5.18 18.48
C ALA A 265 -2.77 3.69 18.79
N GLN A 266 -2.25 2.90 17.86
CA GLN A 266 -2.01 1.47 18.10
C GLN A 266 -1.02 1.24 19.25
N ILE A 267 -0.10 2.18 19.47
CA ILE A 267 0.94 1.96 20.48
C ILE A 267 1.03 3.11 21.48
N TYR A 268 0.62 4.31 21.10
CA TYR A 268 0.68 5.47 22.01
C TYR A 268 -0.69 5.64 22.67
N PRO A 269 -0.83 5.26 23.93
CA PRO A 269 -2.12 5.48 24.62
C PRO A 269 -2.39 6.96 24.76
N GLY A 270 -3.66 7.32 24.64
CA GLY A 270 -4.09 8.68 24.86
C GLY A 270 -4.17 9.54 23.61
N ILE A 271 -3.74 9.03 22.47
CA ILE A 271 -3.90 9.76 21.21
C ILE A 271 -5.38 9.94 20.92
N LYS A 272 -5.79 11.17 20.62
CA LYS A 272 -7.18 11.50 20.34
C LYS A 272 -7.27 12.36 19.10
N THR A 273 -8.38 12.21 18.38
CA THR A 273 -8.59 12.98 17.14
C THR A 273 -9.97 13.64 17.09
N ARG A 274 -10.68 13.64 18.17
CA ARG A 274 -12.08 14.10 18.17
C ARG A 274 -12.21 15.54 17.69
N HIS A 275 -11.43 16.45 18.24
CA HIS A 275 -11.56 17.87 17.90
C HIS A 275 -10.96 18.17 16.53
N LEU A 276 -9.94 17.42 16.14
CA LEU A 276 -9.41 17.57 14.80
C LEU A 276 -10.41 17.09 13.75
N CYS A 277 -11.09 15.98 14.01
CA CYS A 277 -12.10 15.49 13.07
C CYS A 277 -13.26 16.45 12.93
N ARG A 278 -13.61 17.18 14.00
CA ARG A 278 -14.70 18.14 13.91
C ARG A 278 -14.40 19.28 12.94
N LEU A 279 -13.13 19.59 12.73
CA LEU A 279 -12.76 20.67 11.81
C LEU A 279 -13.22 20.41 10.39
N ILE A 280 -13.34 19.13 10.00
CA ILE A 280 -13.69 18.78 8.63
C ILE A 280 -15.07 18.17 8.50
N ARG A 281 -15.85 18.18 9.56
CA ARG A 281 -17.21 17.64 9.51
C ARG A 281 -18.03 18.41 8.49
N GLY A 282 -18.65 17.70 7.56
CA GLY A 282 -19.48 18.31 6.54
C GLY A 282 -18.76 18.98 5.41
N LYS A 283 -17.44 18.95 5.39
CA LYS A 283 -16.68 19.57 4.33
C LYS A 283 -16.28 18.53 3.30
N MET A 284 -16.39 18.91 2.02
CA MET A 284 -16.17 17.95 0.94
C MET A 284 -14.99 18.31 0.03
N THR A 285 -14.55 19.56 0.03
CA THR A 285 -13.48 20.00 -0.87
C THR A 285 -12.14 19.88 -0.15
N LEU A 286 -11.23 19.10 -0.72
CA LEU A 286 -9.95 18.82 -0.07
C LEU A 286 -9.07 20.05 0.11
N THR A 287 -9.20 21.02 -0.78
CA THR A 287 -8.38 22.24 -0.71
C THR A 287 -8.99 23.32 0.17
N GLU A 288 -10.19 23.08 0.70
CA GLU A 288 -10.85 24.07 1.56
C GLU A 288 -10.07 24.26 2.84
N GLU A 289 -9.90 25.53 3.24
CA GLU A 289 -9.23 25.84 4.51
C GLU A 289 -10.19 25.58 5.65
N VAL A 290 -9.67 24.95 6.73
CA VAL A 290 -10.49 24.70 7.90
C VAL A 290 -10.39 25.87 8.86
N GLN A 291 -11.43 26.04 9.69
CA GLN A 291 -11.41 27.05 10.73
C GLN A 291 -10.82 26.41 12.00
N TRP A 292 -9.60 26.80 12.29
CA TRP A 292 -8.85 26.21 13.40
C TRP A 292 -9.48 26.66 14.72
N THR A 293 -9.60 25.71 15.64
CA THR A 293 -10.17 26.00 16.96
C THR A 293 -9.13 25.79 18.05
N GLU A 294 -9.40 26.37 19.20
CA GLU A 294 -8.51 26.17 20.34
C GLU A 294 -8.55 24.73 20.84
N LEU A 295 -9.70 24.07 20.72
CA LEU A 295 -9.80 22.66 21.10
C LEU A 295 -8.94 21.79 20.20
N ALA A 296 -8.94 22.09 18.90
CA ALA A 296 -8.09 21.33 17.97
C ALA A 296 -6.62 21.60 18.27
N GLU A 297 -6.26 22.83 18.58
CA GLU A 297 -4.87 23.16 18.91
C GLU A 297 -4.42 22.41 20.15
N ALA A 298 -5.26 22.38 21.16
CA ALA A 298 -4.92 21.68 22.40
C ALA A 298 -4.77 20.18 22.15
N GLU A 299 -5.66 19.60 21.35
CA GLU A 299 -5.61 18.18 21.04
C GLU A 299 -4.33 17.85 20.28
N LEU A 300 -3.98 18.67 19.29
CA LEU A 300 -2.77 18.45 18.52
C LEU A 300 -1.53 18.53 19.40
N GLU A 301 -1.49 19.52 20.28
CA GLU A 301 -0.33 19.70 21.16
C GLU A 301 -0.22 18.54 22.14
N GLU A 302 -1.33 18.07 22.69
CA GLU A 302 -1.31 16.92 23.57
C GLU A 302 -0.79 15.68 22.83
N ASN A 303 -1.20 15.52 21.57
CA ASN A 303 -0.72 14.40 20.78
C ASN A 303 0.77 14.52 20.51
N ARG A 304 1.27 15.74 20.27
CA ARG A 304 2.71 15.93 20.08
C ARG A 304 3.49 15.47 21.30
N ILE A 305 2.98 15.83 22.48
CA ILE A 305 3.66 15.45 23.71
C ILE A 305 3.67 13.93 23.87
N ILE A 306 2.54 13.30 23.58
CA ILE A 306 2.47 11.84 23.67
C ILE A 306 3.44 11.18 22.67
N LEU A 307 3.51 11.70 21.46
CA LEU A 307 4.38 11.12 20.44
C LEU A 307 5.85 11.39 20.71
N SER A 308 6.18 12.36 21.58
CA SER A 308 7.57 12.61 21.95
C SER A 308 8.09 11.56 22.91
N GLN A 309 7.22 10.75 23.52
CA GLN A 309 7.62 9.71 24.45
C GLN A 309 8.00 8.47 23.66
N GLU A 310 9.03 7.76 24.14
CA GLU A 310 9.48 6.55 23.48
C GLU A 310 8.60 5.38 23.88
N GLN A 311 8.11 4.63 22.90
CA GLN A 311 7.22 3.49 23.15
C GLN A 311 7.78 2.25 22.50
N GLU A 312 7.75 1.13 23.23
CA GLU A 312 8.19 -0.16 22.73
C GLU A 312 7.19 -1.22 23.11
N GLY A 313 7.27 -2.36 22.42
CA GLY A 313 6.48 -3.51 22.76
C GLY A 313 7.29 -4.78 22.66
N CYS A 314 6.71 -5.87 23.16
CA CYS A 314 7.32 -7.19 23.10
C CYS A 314 6.50 -8.07 22.18
N TYR A 315 7.17 -9.11 21.66
CA TYR A 315 6.50 -10.06 20.79
C TYR A 315 5.68 -11.04 21.61
N TYR A 316 4.68 -11.64 20.96
CA TYR A 316 3.84 -12.65 21.55
C TYR A 316 4.69 -13.87 21.96
N GLN A 317 4.46 -14.37 23.16
CA GLN A 317 5.11 -15.58 23.65
C GLN A 317 4.04 -16.59 24.03
N GLU A 318 4.05 -17.73 23.38
CA GLU A 318 2.99 -18.72 23.56
C GLU A 318 2.93 -19.26 24.99
N GLU A 319 4.07 -19.28 25.67
CA GLU A 319 4.11 -19.80 27.04
C GLU A 319 3.66 -18.83 28.09
N LYS A 320 3.38 -17.58 27.74
CA LYS A 320 2.90 -16.59 28.67
C LYS A 320 1.39 -16.42 28.56
N GLU A 321 0.75 -16.26 29.71
CA GLU A 321 -0.67 -15.94 29.73
C GLU A 321 -0.89 -14.50 29.34
N LEU A 322 -1.96 -14.27 28.61
CA LEU A 322 -2.39 -12.92 28.27
C LEU A 322 -3.62 -12.54 29.08
N GLU A 323 -3.62 -11.32 29.56
CA GLU A 323 -4.78 -10.75 30.23
C GLU A 323 -5.23 -9.53 29.46
N ALA A 324 -6.52 -9.41 29.29
CA ALA A 324 -7.09 -8.27 28.59
C ALA A 324 -8.06 -7.55 29.51
N THR A 325 -7.93 -6.24 29.59
CA THR A 325 -8.84 -5.39 30.33
C THR A 325 -9.59 -4.53 29.33
N VAL A 326 -10.91 -4.62 29.36
CA VAL A 326 -11.76 -3.83 28.47
C VAL A 326 -12.32 -2.65 29.27
N LEU A 327 -12.10 -1.46 28.75
CA LEU A 327 -12.48 -0.23 29.44
C LEU A 327 -13.29 0.65 28.52
N LYS A 328 -14.13 1.49 29.16
CA LYS A 328 -14.84 2.55 28.44
C LYS A 328 -14.28 3.88 28.96
N ASP A 329 -13.74 4.69 28.06
CA ASP A 329 -13.08 5.91 28.49
C ASP A 329 -14.11 7.01 28.77
N GLN A 330 -13.60 8.20 29.14
CA GLN A 330 -14.46 9.33 29.51
C GLN A 330 -15.29 9.80 28.33
N ASP A 331 -14.86 9.53 27.11
CA ASP A 331 -15.60 9.92 25.90
C ASP A 331 -16.54 8.83 25.42
N ASN A 332 -16.84 7.83 26.27
CA ASN A 332 -17.71 6.70 25.92
C ASN A 332 -17.19 5.84 24.78
N GLN A 333 -15.89 5.81 24.61
CA GLN A 333 -15.26 4.93 23.62
C GLN A 333 -14.72 3.68 24.31
N TRP A 334 -14.97 2.54 23.68
CA TRP A 334 -14.42 1.29 24.17
C TRP A 334 -12.95 1.18 23.86
N THR A 335 -12.18 0.68 24.79
CA THR A 335 -10.77 0.42 24.58
C THR A 335 -10.38 -0.84 25.33
N TYR A 336 -9.18 -1.33 25.08
CA TYR A 336 -8.70 -2.49 25.81
C TYR A 336 -7.20 -2.37 26.01
N LYS A 337 -6.72 -3.14 26.97
CA LYS A 337 -5.31 -3.20 27.30
C LYS A 337 -4.94 -4.66 27.51
N ILE A 338 -3.87 -5.09 26.88
CA ILE A 338 -3.37 -6.46 27.01
C ILE A 338 -2.11 -6.43 27.87
N HIS A 339 -2.08 -7.32 28.86
CA HIS A 339 -0.96 -7.35 29.81
C HIS A 339 -0.09 -8.57 29.60
#